data_d899bfabc67456bd2776a1bd095e6929
#
_entry.id   d899bfabc67456bd2776a1bd095e6929
#
_cell.length_a   1.000
_cell.length_b   1.000
_cell.length_c   1.000
_cell.angle_alpha   90.00
_cell.angle_beta   90.00
_cell.angle_gamma   90.00
#
_symmetry.space_group_name_H-M   'P 1'
#
loop_
_entity.id
_entity.type
_entity.pdbx_description
1 polymer ?
#
loop_
_entity_poly.entity_id
_entity_poly.type
_entity_poly.pdbx_seq_one_letter_code
_entity_poly.pdbx_strand_id
1 'polypeptide(L)'
;MVVYEEKLPRRWTIGTLVVLTAWVVWQGAKLLPEDSTVWFVILGSSALFAVVFNGVPLSKRRYNRIRLRDGQLTVGRETIPVASLTPESIREAREQPQASELTALLKSSTPEELTEMRRRSRESGPPRLMGGAWAVPIGMDECVVETEEGEALMIATHDRERLLEALSRARREG
;
A
#
# COMPACT_ATOMS: atom_id res chain seq x y z
N MET A 1 13.80 18.29 -6.57
CA MET A 1 14.67 17.10 -6.31
C MET A 1 13.80 15.97 -5.73
N VAL A 2 13.96 14.70 -6.16
CA VAL A 2 13.21 13.57 -5.56
C VAL A 2 13.80 13.26 -4.19
N VAL A 3 13.02 13.41 -3.14
CA VAL A 3 13.47 13.17 -1.75
C VAL A 3 13.16 11.74 -1.33
N TYR A 4 12.02 11.18 -1.78
CA TYR A 4 11.58 9.83 -1.45
C TYR A 4 10.74 9.21 -2.56
N GLU A 5 10.99 7.96 -2.90
CA GLU A 5 10.15 7.16 -3.80
C GLU A 5 10.08 5.73 -3.30
N GLU A 6 8.87 5.27 -3.01
CA GLU A 6 8.64 3.89 -2.60
C GLU A 6 8.48 2.99 -3.83
N LYS A 7 9.39 2.01 -3.98
CA LYS A 7 9.37 1.03 -5.06
C LYS A 7 8.69 -0.25 -4.60
N LEU A 8 7.50 -0.51 -5.12
CA LEU A 8 6.80 -1.76 -4.86
C LEU A 8 7.54 -2.96 -5.48
N PRO A 9 7.73 -4.05 -4.72
CA PRO A 9 8.49 -5.21 -5.18
C PRO A 9 7.81 -5.89 -6.39
N ARG A 10 8.61 -6.14 -7.44
CA ARG A 10 8.15 -6.83 -8.67
C ARG A 10 8.26 -8.35 -8.59
N ARG A 11 8.85 -8.88 -7.52
CA ARG A 11 9.20 -10.30 -7.39
C ARG A 11 8.01 -11.23 -7.56
N TRP A 12 6.86 -10.88 -7.00
CA TRP A 12 5.64 -11.66 -7.13
C TRP A 12 5.16 -11.78 -8.59
N THR A 13 5.04 -10.65 -9.28
CA THR A 13 4.58 -10.63 -10.68
C THR A 13 5.53 -11.41 -11.58
N ILE A 14 6.85 -11.22 -11.41
CA ILE A 14 7.86 -11.95 -12.20
C ILE A 14 7.79 -13.44 -11.89
N GLY A 15 7.75 -13.82 -10.61
CA GLY A 15 7.67 -15.22 -10.19
C GLY A 15 6.42 -15.92 -10.75
N THR A 16 5.25 -15.29 -10.65
CA THR A 16 4.00 -15.84 -11.18
C THR A 16 4.05 -16.03 -12.70
N LEU A 17 4.57 -15.05 -13.45
CA LEU A 17 4.70 -15.14 -14.90
C LEU A 17 5.69 -16.23 -15.31
N VAL A 18 6.83 -16.35 -14.63
CA VAL A 18 7.83 -17.40 -14.92
C VAL A 18 7.22 -18.77 -14.70
N VAL A 19 6.55 -19.01 -13.58
CA VAL A 19 5.93 -20.31 -13.28
C VAL A 19 4.85 -20.67 -14.30
N LEU A 20 3.95 -19.73 -14.62
CA LEU A 20 2.90 -19.97 -15.61
C LEU A 20 3.47 -20.22 -17.00
N THR A 21 4.47 -19.46 -17.43
CA THR A 21 5.12 -19.66 -18.73
C THR A 21 5.79 -21.03 -18.79
N ALA A 22 6.57 -21.42 -17.78
CA ALA A 22 7.21 -22.73 -17.71
C ALA A 22 6.20 -23.88 -17.77
N TRP A 23 5.07 -23.72 -17.06
CA TRP A 23 3.97 -24.66 -17.08
C TRP A 23 3.35 -24.82 -18.48
N VAL A 24 3.01 -23.70 -19.15
CA VAL A 24 2.42 -23.72 -20.51
C VAL A 24 3.37 -24.34 -21.52
N VAL A 25 4.67 -23.98 -21.47
CA VAL A 25 5.69 -24.57 -22.37
C VAL A 25 5.82 -26.08 -22.14
N TRP A 26 5.88 -26.50 -20.87
CA TRP A 26 5.98 -27.93 -20.54
C TRP A 26 4.76 -28.73 -21.01
N GLN A 27 3.56 -28.20 -20.82
CA GLN A 27 2.34 -28.83 -21.34
C GLN A 27 2.28 -28.83 -22.88
N GLY A 28 2.73 -27.75 -23.52
CA GLY A 28 2.84 -27.67 -24.96
C GLY A 28 3.76 -28.74 -25.53
N ALA A 29 4.91 -28.97 -24.92
CA ALA A 29 5.85 -30.00 -25.33
C ALA A 29 5.28 -31.44 -25.24
N LYS A 30 4.29 -31.65 -24.36
CA LYS A 30 3.62 -32.96 -24.22
C LYS A 30 2.41 -33.15 -25.13
N LEU A 31 1.65 -32.08 -25.38
CA LEU A 31 0.35 -32.15 -26.08
C LEU A 31 0.42 -31.84 -27.57
N LEU A 32 1.44 -31.08 -27.99
CA LEU A 32 1.62 -30.77 -29.41
C LEU A 32 2.45 -31.89 -30.12
N PRO A 33 2.06 -32.28 -31.37
CA PRO A 33 0.96 -31.76 -32.18
C PRO A 33 -0.39 -32.46 -32.00
N GLU A 34 -0.48 -33.52 -31.18
CA GLU A 34 -1.64 -34.47 -31.18
C GLU A 34 -2.92 -33.81 -30.61
N ASP A 35 -2.81 -33.03 -29.52
CA ASP A 35 -3.94 -32.45 -28.79
C ASP A 35 -3.86 -30.91 -28.72
N SER A 36 -3.73 -30.24 -29.86
CA SER A 36 -3.63 -28.79 -29.94
C SER A 36 -4.80 -28.05 -29.25
N THR A 37 -6.03 -28.61 -29.35
CA THR A 37 -7.22 -28.01 -28.72
C THR A 37 -7.08 -27.95 -27.19
N VAL A 38 -6.63 -29.03 -26.57
CA VAL A 38 -6.41 -29.09 -25.11
C VAL A 38 -5.31 -28.09 -24.70
N TRP A 39 -4.26 -27.98 -25.50
CA TRP A 39 -3.21 -27.00 -25.23
C TRP A 39 -3.71 -25.54 -25.27
N PHE A 40 -4.57 -25.18 -26.24
CA PHE A 40 -5.18 -23.85 -26.30
C PHE A 40 -6.07 -23.54 -25.08
N VAL A 41 -6.79 -24.54 -24.57
CA VAL A 41 -7.58 -24.38 -23.32
C VAL A 41 -6.66 -24.13 -22.13
N ILE A 42 -5.54 -24.86 -22.02
CA ILE A 42 -4.54 -24.65 -20.96
C ILE A 42 -3.91 -23.24 -21.07
N LEU A 43 -3.57 -22.81 -22.27
CA LEU A 43 -3.02 -21.49 -22.54
C LEU A 43 -4.00 -20.39 -22.13
N GLY A 44 -5.27 -20.48 -22.55
CA GLY A 44 -6.32 -19.52 -22.19
C GLY A 44 -6.58 -19.46 -20.69
N SER A 45 -6.66 -20.61 -20.03
CA SER A 45 -6.81 -20.69 -18.57
C SER A 45 -5.61 -20.08 -17.86
N SER A 46 -4.39 -20.37 -18.29
CA SER A 46 -3.16 -19.80 -17.71
C SER A 46 -3.10 -18.27 -17.86
N ALA A 47 -3.53 -17.75 -19.02
CA ALA A 47 -3.64 -16.32 -19.25
C ALA A 47 -4.66 -15.65 -18.30
N LEU A 48 -5.83 -16.29 -18.10
CA LEU A 48 -6.83 -15.82 -17.14
C LEU A 48 -6.28 -15.81 -15.72
N PHE A 49 -5.61 -16.87 -15.28
CA PHE A 49 -4.94 -16.92 -13.99
C PHE A 49 -3.86 -15.83 -13.85
N ALA A 50 -3.05 -15.60 -14.90
CA ALA A 50 -2.06 -14.53 -14.90
C ALA A 50 -2.70 -13.15 -14.64
N VAL A 51 -3.85 -12.85 -15.25
CA VAL A 51 -4.59 -11.60 -15.04
C VAL A 51 -5.13 -11.50 -13.63
N VAL A 52 -5.78 -12.55 -13.13
CA VAL A 52 -6.37 -12.58 -11.78
C VAL A 52 -5.29 -12.43 -10.70
N PHE A 53 -4.24 -13.25 -10.75
CA PHE A 53 -3.17 -13.22 -9.73
C PHE A 53 -2.31 -11.95 -9.77
N ASN A 54 -2.20 -11.28 -10.91
CA ASN A 54 -1.46 -10.03 -11.03
C ASN A 54 -2.34 -8.78 -10.94
N GLY A 55 -3.66 -8.92 -10.93
CA GLY A 55 -4.59 -7.79 -10.77
C GLY A 55 -4.36 -7.02 -9.47
N VAL A 56 -4.21 -7.72 -8.35
CA VAL A 56 -3.95 -7.12 -7.04
C VAL A 56 -2.60 -6.39 -6.99
N PRO A 57 -1.45 -7.00 -7.38
CA PRO A 57 -0.17 -6.29 -7.43
C PRO A 57 -0.15 -5.09 -8.37
N LEU A 58 -0.85 -5.17 -9.50
CA LEU A 58 -0.96 -4.05 -10.45
C LEU A 58 -1.80 -2.91 -9.87
N SER A 59 -2.91 -3.23 -9.20
CA SER A 59 -3.74 -2.25 -8.48
C SER A 59 -2.95 -1.54 -7.40
N LYS A 60 -2.22 -2.28 -6.55
CA LYS A 60 -1.33 -1.70 -5.53
C LYS A 60 -0.34 -0.69 -6.13
N ARG A 61 0.27 -1.01 -7.25
CA ARG A 61 1.22 -0.10 -7.92
C ARG A 61 0.58 1.18 -8.42
N ARG A 62 -0.68 1.13 -8.81
CA ARG A 62 -1.40 2.29 -9.35
C ARG A 62 -1.89 3.22 -8.25
N TYR A 63 -2.35 2.68 -7.11
CA TYR A 63 -3.01 3.44 -6.06
C TYR A 63 -2.12 3.74 -4.86
N ASN A 64 -1.04 2.96 -4.64
CA ASN A 64 -0.20 3.10 -3.45
C ASN A 64 1.26 3.44 -3.77
N ARG A 65 1.53 4.01 -4.95
CA ARG A 65 2.86 4.52 -5.27
C ARG A 65 3.07 5.84 -4.55
N ILE A 66 4.04 5.90 -3.65
CA ILE A 66 4.38 7.11 -2.91
C ILE A 66 5.59 7.78 -3.56
N ARG A 67 5.47 9.09 -3.77
CA ARG A 67 6.54 9.95 -4.23
C ARG A 67 6.52 11.27 -3.46
N LEU A 68 7.67 11.67 -2.99
CA LEU A 68 7.89 12.98 -2.40
C LEU A 68 8.89 13.73 -3.28
N ARG A 69 8.42 14.78 -3.91
CA ARG A 69 9.21 15.58 -4.84
C ARG A 69 8.83 17.06 -4.73
N ASP A 70 9.84 17.93 -4.65
CA ASP A 70 9.68 19.38 -4.71
C ASP A 70 8.60 19.91 -3.72
N GLY A 71 8.61 19.38 -2.48
CA GLY A 71 7.63 19.76 -1.45
C GLY A 71 6.21 19.21 -1.66
N GLN A 72 6.01 18.32 -2.62
CA GLN A 72 4.72 17.68 -2.89
C GLN A 72 4.76 16.19 -2.57
N LEU A 73 3.77 15.72 -1.82
CA LEU A 73 3.53 14.32 -1.55
C LEU A 73 2.48 13.80 -2.53
N THR A 74 2.88 12.85 -3.37
CA THR A 74 1.98 12.15 -4.30
C THR A 74 1.80 10.72 -3.83
N VAL A 75 0.55 10.32 -3.60
CA VAL A 75 0.16 8.94 -3.27
C VAL A 75 -0.83 8.48 -4.35
N GLY A 76 -0.43 7.50 -5.14
CA GLY A 76 -1.23 7.02 -6.27
C GLY A 76 -1.56 8.11 -7.28
N ARG A 77 -2.79 8.62 -7.23
CA ARG A 77 -3.30 9.68 -8.11
C ARG A 77 -3.49 11.03 -7.43
N GLU A 78 -3.29 11.07 -6.14
CA GLU A 78 -3.55 12.23 -5.31
C GLU A 78 -2.24 12.91 -4.94
N THR A 79 -2.22 14.23 -5.00
CA THR A 79 -1.04 15.03 -4.67
C THR A 79 -1.44 16.14 -3.71
N ILE A 80 -0.70 16.27 -2.62
CA ILE A 80 -0.85 17.33 -1.63
C ILE A 80 0.49 18.01 -1.38
N PRO A 81 0.51 19.32 -1.09
CA PRO A 81 1.72 19.99 -0.65
C PRO A 81 2.09 19.51 0.77
N VAL A 82 3.36 19.20 1.01
CA VAL A 82 3.84 18.84 2.36
C VAL A 82 3.64 20.00 3.34
N ALA A 83 3.67 21.22 2.82
CA ALA A 83 3.40 22.44 3.61
C ALA A 83 1.98 22.48 4.22
N SER A 84 1.01 21.74 3.66
CA SER A 84 -0.33 21.63 4.24
C SER A 84 -0.46 20.61 5.37
N LEU A 85 0.59 19.82 5.63
CA LEU A 85 0.59 18.85 6.74
C LEU A 85 1.03 19.53 8.04
N THR A 86 0.36 19.21 9.13
CA THR A 86 0.73 19.71 10.48
C THR A 86 2.03 19.05 10.96
N PRO A 87 3.06 19.81 11.39
CA PRO A 87 4.30 19.23 11.90
C PRO A 87 4.08 18.31 13.10
N GLU A 88 3.12 18.66 13.95
CA GLU A 88 2.72 17.90 15.13
C GLU A 88 2.21 16.52 14.74
N SER A 89 1.35 16.43 13.72
CA SER A 89 0.78 15.15 13.26
C SER A 89 1.85 14.21 12.68
N ILE A 90 2.87 14.76 11.99
CA ILE A 90 4.01 13.97 11.50
C ILE A 90 4.81 13.39 12.67
N ARG A 91 4.98 14.16 13.77
CA ARG A 91 5.65 13.70 14.98
C ARG A 91 4.82 12.64 15.70
N GLU A 92 3.54 12.90 15.91
CA GLU A 92 2.60 11.95 16.54
C GLU A 92 2.49 10.66 15.74
N ALA A 93 2.44 10.75 14.40
CA ALA A 93 2.48 9.59 13.54
C ALA A 93 3.73 8.72 13.76
N ARG A 94 4.88 9.29 14.12
CA ARG A 94 6.10 8.54 14.45
C ARG A 94 6.00 7.80 15.79
N GLU A 95 5.30 8.37 16.74
CA GLU A 95 5.11 7.82 18.10
C GLU A 95 3.97 6.78 18.16
N GLN A 96 3.09 6.75 17.15
CA GLN A 96 2.01 5.77 17.09
C GLN A 96 2.55 4.36 16.92
N PRO A 97 2.03 3.36 17.65
CA PRO A 97 2.44 1.97 17.50
C PRO A 97 2.15 1.45 16.09
N GLN A 98 2.99 0.57 15.58
CA GLN A 98 2.76 -0.10 14.31
C GLN A 98 1.51 -0.99 14.36
N ALA A 99 0.91 -1.33 13.22
CA ALA A 99 -0.30 -2.15 13.15
C ALA A 99 -0.15 -3.51 13.87
N SER A 100 1.05 -4.10 13.84
CA SER A 100 1.37 -5.32 14.59
C SER A 100 1.36 -5.11 16.11
N GLU A 101 1.92 -3.99 16.58
CA GLU A 101 1.95 -3.58 17.99
C GLU A 101 0.56 -3.17 18.48
N LEU A 102 -0.19 -2.45 17.63
CA LEU A 102 -1.58 -2.09 17.91
C LEU A 102 -2.45 -3.34 18.13
N THR A 103 -2.24 -4.39 17.31
CA THR A 103 -2.95 -5.67 17.49
C THR A 103 -2.58 -6.34 18.80
N ALA A 104 -1.32 -6.26 19.24
CA ALA A 104 -0.87 -6.78 20.53
C ALA A 104 -1.45 -5.96 21.69
N LEU A 105 -1.43 -4.63 21.58
CA LEU A 105 -2.03 -3.72 22.56
C LEU A 105 -3.53 -3.95 22.71
N LEU A 106 -4.28 -4.07 21.61
CA LEU A 106 -5.72 -4.34 21.63
C LEU A 106 -6.04 -5.68 22.31
N LYS A 107 -5.18 -6.69 22.21
CA LYS A 107 -5.37 -7.98 22.90
C LYS A 107 -5.08 -7.89 24.39
N SER A 108 -4.23 -6.97 24.83
CA SER A 108 -3.87 -6.77 26.24
C SER A 108 -4.68 -5.66 26.94
N SER A 109 -5.43 -4.85 26.18
CA SER A 109 -6.21 -3.73 26.70
C SER A 109 -7.48 -4.20 27.42
N THR A 110 -7.83 -3.50 28.48
CA THR A 110 -9.07 -3.72 29.21
C THR A 110 -10.31 -3.26 28.42
N PRO A 111 -11.51 -3.78 28.72
CA PRO A 111 -12.74 -3.35 28.04
C PRO A 111 -13.01 -1.83 28.15
N GLU A 112 -12.58 -1.21 29.23
CA GLU A 112 -12.72 0.24 29.48
C GLU A 112 -11.81 1.05 28.57
N GLU A 113 -10.53 0.66 28.45
CA GLU A 113 -9.56 1.28 27.54
C GLU A 113 -9.99 1.17 26.07
N LEU A 114 -10.52 0.00 25.67
CA LEU A 114 -11.06 -0.20 24.33
C LEU A 114 -12.27 0.69 24.04
N THR A 115 -13.11 0.94 25.04
CA THR A 115 -14.26 1.83 24.91
C THR A 115 -13.82 3.27 24.72
N GLU A 116 -12.84 3.70 25.51
CA GLU A 116 -12.27 5.05 25.41
C GLU A 116 -11.54 5.27 24.07
N MET A 117 -10.75 4.31 23.59
CA MET A 117 -10.13 4.36 22.27
C MET A 117 -11.17 4.48 21.14
N ARG A 118 -12.25 3.71 21.22
CA ARG A 118 -13.37 3.79 20.26
C ARG A 118 -14.09 5.15 20.31
N ARG A 119 -14.24 5.74 21.48
CA ARG A 119 -14.84 7.06 21.64
C ARG A 119 -13.99 8.11 20.96
N ARG A 120 -12.69 8.15 21.24
CA ARG A 120 -11.74 9.10 20.62
C ARG A 120 -11.71 8.93 19.10
N SER A 121 -11.65 7.69 18.60
CA SER A 121 -11.67 7.40 17.16
C SER A 121 -12.97 7.86 16.48
N ARG A 122 -14.11 7.88 17.19
CA ARG A 122 -15.38 8.39 16.67
C ARG A 122 -15.43 9.92 16.64
N GLU A 123 -14.82 10.58 17.64
CA GLU A 123 -14.77 12.04 17.73
C GLU A 123 -13.90 12.65 16.64
N SER A 124 -12.79 12.00 16.29
CA SER A 124 -11.87 12.45 15.23
C SER A 124 -12.35 12.13 13.80
N GLY A 125 -13.40 11.29 13.65
CA GLY A 125 -13.83 10.78 12.35
C GLY A 125 -12.85 9.75 11.74
N PRO A 126 -13.30 8.95 10.75
CA PRO A 126 -12.42 8.00 10.08
C PRO A 126 -11.43 8.75 9.17
N PRO A 127 -10.11 8.48 9.27
CA PRO A 127 -9.14 9.09 8.39
C PRO A 127 -9.38 8.66 6.94
N ARG A 128 -9.26 9.61 6.01
CA ARG A 128 -9.43 9.35 4.58
C ARG A 128 -8.18 8.70 3.99
N LEU A 129 -8.34 7.54 3.36
CA LEU A 129 -7.23 6.86 2.68
C LEU A 129 -6.83 7.61 1.41
N MET A 130 -5.57 8.05 1.34
CA MET A 130 -5.00 8.70 0.17
C MET A 130 -4.77 7.73 -0.99
N GLY A 131 -4.76 8.27 -2.21
CA GLY A 131 -4.42 7.53 -3.43
C GLY A 131 -5.60 6.83 -4.10
N GLY A 132 -6.81 6.89 -3.52
CA GLY A 132 -8.03 6.31 -4.10
C GLY A 132 -8.14 4.79 -3.96
N ALA A 133 -7.39 4.19 -3.04
CA ALA A 133 -7.57 2.80 -2.65
C ALA A 133 -8.75 2.66 -1.67
N TRP A 134 -9.37 1.47 -1.61
CA TRP A 134 -10.53 1.24 -0.72
C TRP A 134 -10.11 0.88 0.71
N ALA A 135 -8.93 0.29 0.85
CA ALA A 135 -8.37 -0.15 2.14
C ALA A 135 -6.85 -0.22 2.06
N VAL A 136 -6.21 -0.22 3.22
CA VAL A 136 -4.77 -0.48 3.34
C VAL A 136 -4.48 -1.90 2.87
N PRO A 137 -3.59 -2.09 1.89
CA PRO A 137 -3.28 -3.41 1.36
C PRO A 137 -2.55 -4.27 2.40
N ILE A 138 -2.83 -5.58 2.40
CA ILE A 138 -2.16 -6.55 3.27
C ILE A 138 -0.64 -6.43 3.12
N GLY A 139 0.06 -6.32 4.26
CA GLY A 139 1.52 -6.20 4.33
C GLY A 139 2.04 -4.78 4.09
N MET A 140 1.18 -3.78 4.17
CA MET A 140 1.57 -2.36 4.27
C MET A 140 1.17 -1.83 5.65
N ASP A 141 1.97 -0.93 6.18
CA ASP A 141 1.65 -0.17 7.38
C ASP A 141 0.81 1.04 7.03
N GLU A 142 0.05 1.52 8.01
CA GLU A 142 -0.71 2.76 7.90
C GLU A 142 0.01 3.89 8.63
N CYS A 143 -0.02 5.05 8.03
CA CYS A 143 0.48 6.29 8.60
C CYS A 143 -0.63 7.33 8.52
N VAL A 144 -1.10 7.82 9.66
CA VAL A 144 -2.12 8.87 9.71
C VAL A 144 -1.43 10.21 9.99
N VAL A 145 -1.68 11.19 9.13
CA VAL A 145 -1.21 12.57 9.27
C VAL A 145 -2.38 13.53 9.08
N GLU A 146 -2.33 14.67 9.74
CA GLU A 146 -3.36 15.71 9.61
C GLU A 146 -2.88 16.87 8.77
N THR A 147 -3.82 17.44 8.02
CA THR A 147 -3.62 18.71 7.32
C THR A 147 -3.88 19.89 8.24
N GLU A 148 -3.38 21.08 7.89
CA GLU A 148 -3.69 22.34 8.61
C GLU A 148 -5.19 22.66 8.60
N GLU A 149 -5.96 22.09 7.68
CA GLU A 149 -7.43 22.21 7.60
C GLU A 149 -8.16 21.24 8.55
N GLY A 150 -7.42 20.36 9.28
CA GLY A 150 -7.98 19.38 10.20
C GLY A 150 -8.46 18.08 9.52
N GLU A 151 -8.11 17.85 8.25
CA GLU A 151 -8.42 16.58 7.57
C GLU A 151 -7.39 15.52 7.95
N ALA A 152 -7.85 14.39 8.51
CA ALA A 152 -6.99 13.23 8.79
C ALA A 152 -6.80 12.37 7.54
N LEU A 153 -5.56 12.23 7.10
CA LEU A 153 -5.16 11.47 5.92
C LEU A 153 -4.43 10.20 6.32
N MET A 154 -4.87 9.08 5.78
CA MET A 154 -4.22 7.77 5.95
C MET A 154 -3.38 7.43 4.72
N ILE A 155 -2.12 7.11 4.91
CA ILE A 155 -1.17 6.74 3.86
C ILE A 155 -0.74 5.30 4.10
N ALA A 156 -0.94 4.44 3.11
CA ALA A 156 -0.46 3.06 3.15
C ALA A 156 0.98 2.99 2.62
N THR A 157 1.93 2.53 3.44
CA THR A 157 3.37 2.48 3.12
C THR A 157 4.00 1.15 3.54
N HIS A 158 5.09 0.75 2.89
CA HIS A 158 5.92 -0.38 3.33
C HIS A 158 7.05 0.04 4.28
N ASP A 159 7.38 1.33 4.32
CA ASP A 159 8.48 1.85 5.14
C ASP A 159 8.05 3.18 5.77
N ARG A 160 7.26 3.03 6.84
CA ARG A 160 6.67 4.15 7.58
C ARG A 160 7.73 5.10 8.12
N GLU A 161 8.81 4.57 8.68
CA GLU A 161 9.86 5.40 9.29
C GLU A 161 10.54 6.29 8.26
N ARG A 162 10.93 5.72 7.11
CA ARG A 162 11.55 6.50 6.03
C ARG A 162 10.60 7.51 5.42
N LEU A 163 9.32 7.17 5.29
CA LEU A 163 8.32 8.12 4.81
C LEU A 163 8.21 9.32 5.76
N LEU A 164 8.06 9.07 7.08
CA LEU A 164 7.95 10.12 8.09
C LEU A 164 9.22 10.96 8.21
N GLU A 165 10.39 10.34 8.08
CA GLU A 165 11.66 11.07 8.03
C GLU A 165 11.73 12.00 6.81
N ALA A 166 11.34 11.50 5.64
CA ALA A 166 11.32 12.29 4.41
C ALA A 166 10.33 13.45 4.48
N LEU A 167 9.13 13.23 5.04
CA LEU A 167 8.13 14.28 5.27
C LEU A 167 8.64 15.35 6.23
N SER A 168 9.24 14.93 7.36
CA SER A 168 9.82 15.85 8.34
C SER A 168 10.96 16.70 7.76
N ARG A 169 11.75 16.14 6.86
CA ARG A 169 12.82 16.85 6.16
C ARG A 169 12.25 17.84 5.15
N ALA A 170 11.32 17.39 4.30
CA ALA A 170 10.69 18.25 3.29
C ALA A 170 9.92 19.42 3.91
N ARG A 171 9.30 19.22 5.09
CA ARG A 171 8.60 20.29 5.82
C ARG A 171 9.54 21.35 6.38
N ARG A 172 10.80 20.96 6.70
CA ARG A 172 11.82 21.92 7.21
C ARG A 172 12.50 22.72 6.11
N GLU A 173 12.52 22.18 4.91
CA GLU A 173 13.17 22.80 3.74
C GLU A 173 12.23 23.71 2.93
N GLY A 174 10.93 23.63 3.14
CA GLY A 174 9.91 24.45 2.49
C GLY A 174 9.31 25.50 3.39
#